data_b77f6316f8ce86493e003ff1a648e63e
#
_entry.id   b77f6316f8ce86493e003ff1a648e63e
#
_cell.length_a   1.000
_cell.length_b   1.000
_cell.length_c   1.000
_cell.angle_alpha   90.00
_cell.angle_beta   90.00
_cell.angle_gamma   90.00
#
_symmetry.space_group_name_H-M   'P 1'
#
loop_
_entity.id
_entity.type
_entity.pdbx_description
1 polymer ?
#
loop_
_entity_poly.entity_id
_entity_poly.type
_entity_poly.pdbx_seq_one_letter_code
_entity_poly.pdbx_strand_id
1 'polypeptide(L)'
;MKQKISIVTVVKNGMPFLKDCVKSFQSQNFSSKELIIIYSKSEDNTEQYLKKLKGSIRVFKDVKYKNKFGPLNFGIKKATGNIVGILHADDFYPNANVLTNVAKSFNTTKCDVLYGNILFCSKNRKKIVRKWISRTFRKRDLALGWMPPHTSIYVKRVEIIKNLYSIKYPISGDYKFILDLFHK
;
A
#
# COMPACT_ATOMS: atom_id res chain seq x y z
N MET A 1 -19.80 -2.30 -12.23
CA MET A 1 -18.84 -1.16 -12.42
C MET A 1 -17.44 -1.72 -12.67
N LYS A 2 -16.69 -1.11 -13.59
CA LYS A 2 -15.30 -1.50 -13.87
C LYS A 2 -14.44 -1.19 -12.63
N GLN A 3 -13.73 -2.18 -12.09
CA GLN A 3 -12.88 -1.98 -10.92
C GLN A 3 -11.68 -1.09 -11.27
N LYS A 4 -11.34 -0.19 -10.36
CA LYS A 4 -10.11 0.60 -10.39
C LYS A 4 -9.36 0.43 -9.07
N ILE A 5 -8.06 0.24 -9.12
CA ILE A 5 -7.21 0.07 -7.95
C ILE A 5 -6.30 1.29 -7.81
N SER A 6 -6.36 1.92 -6.63
CA SER A 6 -5.42 2.98 -6.24
C SER A 6 -4.38 2.41 -5.28
N ILE A 7 -3.12 2.65 -5.57
CA ILE A 7 -2.01 2.32 -4.69
C ILE A 7 -1.45 3.61 -4.11
N VAL A 8 -1.23 3.63 -2.80
CA VAL A 8 -0.68 4.79 -2.08
C VAL A 8 0.73 4.46 -1.59
N THR A 9 1.66 5.34 -1.90
CA THR A 9 3.06 5.27 -1.46
C THR A 9 3.44 6.57 -0.76
N VAL A 10 4.04 6.48 0.41
CA VAL A 10 4.65 7.61 1.11
C VAL A 10 6.16 7.46 1.04
N VAL A 11 6.87 8.55 0.74
CA VAL A 11 8.32 8.50 0.57
C VAL A 11 9.05 9.72 1.11
N LYS A 12 10.18 9.46 1.76
CA LYS A 12 11.24 10.41 2.11
C LYS A 12 12.57 9.69 1.92
N ASN A 13 13.51 10.27 1.17
CA ASN A 13 14.82 9.66 0.88
C ASN A 13 14.67 8.23 0.34
N GLY A 14 13.89 8.06 -0.74
CA GLY A 14 13.47 6.74 -1.24
C GLY A 14 14.44 6.09 -2.22
N MET A 15 15.53 6.77 -2.61
CA MET A 15 16.43 6.22 -3.61
C MET A 15 17.45 5.24 -3.01
N PRO A 16 17.83 4.19 -3.74
CA PRO A 16 17.41 3.84 -5.12
C PRO A 16 16.09 3.05 -5.18
N PHE A 17 15.51 2.63 -4.05
CA PHE A 17 14.44 1.63 -3.97
C PHE A 17 13.13 2.08 -4.64
N LEU A 18 12.80 3.37 -4.56
CA LEU A 18 11.60 3.94 -5.17
C LEU A 18 11.49 3.64 -6.68
N LYS A 19 12.61 3.52 -7.38
CA LYS A 19 12.62 3.16 -8.81
C LYS A 19 11.96 1.80 -9.06
N ASP A 20 12.28 0.83 -8.21
CA ASP A 20 11.76 -0.52 -8.37
C ASP A 20 10.32 -0.64 -7.89
N CYS A 21 9.95 0.10 -6.83
CA CYS A 21 8.56 0.25 -6.41
C CYS A 21 7.70 0.73 -7.60
N VAL A 22 8.08 1.86 -8.21
CA VAL A 22 7.36 2.44 -9.35
C VAL A 22 7.37 1.51 -10.57
N LYS A 23 8.52 0.93 -10.93
CA LYS A 23 8.64 0.00 -12.05
C LYS A 23 7.74 -1.23 -11.85
N SER A 24 7.70 -1.78 -10.64
CA SER A 24 6.86 -2.94 -10.33
C SER A 24 5.36 -2.63 -10.43
N PHE A 25 4.95 -1.41 -10.06
CA PHE A 25 3.57 -0.93 -10.26
C PHE A 25 3.27 -0.75 -11.75
N GLN A 26 4.16 -0.11 -12.50
CA GLN A 26 3.96 0.13 -13.94
C GLN A 26 3.82 -1.18 -14.70
N SER A 27 4.60 -2.22 -14.35
CA SER A 27 4.58 -3.53 -15.01
C SER A 27 3.36 -4.39 -14.68
N GLN A 28 2.45 -3.94 -13.80
CA GLN A 28 1.23 -4.70 -13.52
C GLN A 28 0.31 -4.77 -14.74
N ASN A 29 -0.17 -5.97 -15.09
CA ASN A 29 -1.05 -6.25 -16.22
C ASN A 29 -2.49 -5.70 -16.07
N PHE A 30 -2.81 -5.10 -14.94
CA PHE A 30 -4.11 -4.48 -14.66
C PHE A 30 -4.11 -3.02 -15.12
N SER A 31 -4.89 -2.69 -16.15
CA SER A 31 -4.89 -1.37 -16.79
C SER A 31 -5.56 -0.27 -15.97
N SER A 32 -6.65 -0.59 -15.24
CA SER A 32 -7.41 0.39 -14.45
C SER A 32 -6.78 0.63 -13.08
N LYS A 33 -5.58 1.19 -13.05
CA LYS A 33 -4.78 1.43 -11.84
C LYS A 33 -4.25 2.85 -11.78
N GLU A 34 -4.00 3.34 -10.58
CA GLU A 34 -3.25 4.58 -10.33
C GLU A 34 -2.30 4.40 -9.15
N LEU A 35 -1.16 5.08 -9.19
CA LEU A 35 -0.21 5.20 -8.08
C LEU A 35 -0.24 6.64 -7.57
N ILE A 36 -0.46 6.81 -6.29
CA ILE A 36 -0.49 8.10 -5.60
C ILE A 36 0.74 8.15 -4.69
N ILE A 37 1.68 9.02 -5.01
CA ILE A 37 2.92 9.18 -4.23
C ILE A 37 2.83 10.47 -3.44
N ILE A 38 2.98 10.36 -2.13
CA ILE A 38 3.10 11.50 -1.22
C ILE A 38 4.55 11.58 -0.76
N TYR A 39 5.25 12.65 -1.09
CA TYR A 39 6.65 12.78 -0.75
C TYR A 39 6.94 13.97 0.17
N SER A 40 7.83 13.77 1.12
CA SER A 40 8.40 14.83 1.94
C SER A 40 9.73 15.30 1.36
N LYS A 41 10.21 16.49 1.79
CA LYS A 41 11.52 17.01 1.40
C LYS A 41 12.60 15.94 1.59
N SER A 42 13.32 15.64 0.53
CA SER A 42 14.34 14.58 0.47
C SER A 42 15.71 15.18 0.12
N GLU A 43 16.77 14.59 0.66
CA GLU A 43 18.16 15.00 0.46
C GLU A 43 18.85 14.20 -0.66
N ASP A 44 18.20 13.12 -1.10
CA ASP A 44 18.63 12.27 -2.22
C ASP A 44 17.95 12.68 -3.54
N ASN A 45 18.14 11.90 -4.59
CA ASN A 45 17.55 12.14 -5.91
C ASN A 45 16.04 11.81 -6.01
N THR A 46 15.34 11.63 -4.89
CA THR A 46 13.90 11.28 -4.88
C THR A 46 13.07 12.33 -5.60
N GLU A 47 13.21 13.62 -5.27
CA GLU A 47 12.41 14.67 -5.88
C GLU A 47 12.67 14.80 -7.39
N GLN A 48 13.94 14.66 -7.80
CA GLN A 48 14.30 14.71 -9.23
C GLN A 48 13.69 13.55 -10.02
N TYR A 49 13.66 12.36 -9.42
CA TYR A 49 13.03 11.19 -10.02
C TYR A 49 11.51 11.37 -10.14
N LEU A 50 10.84 11.84 -9.09
CA LEU A 50 9.39 12.04 -9.05
C LEU A 50 8.91 13.03 -10.12
N LYS A 51 9.66 14.10 -10.41
CA LYS A 51 9.34 15.08 -11.48
C LYS A 51 9.25 14.46 -12.87
N LYS A 52 9.88 13.31 -13.10
CA LYS A 52 9.90 12.62 -14.41
C LYS A 52 8.72 11.66 -14.58
N LEU A 53 7.98 11.36 -13.53
CA LEU A 53 6.88 10.41 -13.56
C LEU A 53 5.64 11.04 -14.22
N LYS A 54 4.96 10.22 -15.06
CA LYS A 54 3.77 10.63 -15.82
C LYS A 54 2.73 9.50 -15.87
N GLY A 55 1.63 9.74 -16.56
CA GLY A 55 0.59 8.73 -16.82
C GLY A 55 -0.29 8.47 -15.61
N SER A 56 -0.44 7.20 -15.21
CA SER A 56 -1.27 6.78 -14.07
C SER A 56 -0.65 7.06 -12.70
N ILE A 57 0.40 7.89 -12.63
CA ILE A 57 1.11 8.25 -11.40
C ILE A 57 0.82 9.70 -11.04
N ARG A 58 0.33 9.93 -9.83
CA ARG A 58 0.03 11.25 -9.28
C ARG A 58 0.93 11.51 -8.08
N VAL A 59 1.63 12.63 -8.10
CA VAL A 59 2.64 12.98 -7.09
C VAL A 59 2.20 14.22 -6.33
N PHE A 60 2.27 14.16 -5.00
CA PHE A 60 1.91 15.27 -4.11
C PHE A 60 3.02 15.51 -3.10
N LYS A 61 3.36 16.77 -2.85
CA LYS A 61 4.32 17.15 -1.83
C LYS A 61 3.62 17.23 -0.47
N ASP A 62 4.19 16.56 0.52
CA ASP A 62 3.78 16.70 1.92
C ASP A 62 4.55 17.86 2.58
N VAL A 63 3.81 18.78 3.18
CA VAL A 63 4.37 19.95 3.88
C VAL A 63 3.90 20.06 5.33
N LYS A 64 3.03 19.16 5.81
CA LYS A 64 2.25 19.39 7.04
C LYS A 64 2.39 18.32 8.12
N TYR A 65 2.76 17.10 7.76
CA TYR A 65 2.61 15.96 8.67
C TYR A 65 3.92 15.58 9.36
N LYS A 66 3.83 15.32 10.68
CA LYS A 66 4.99 14.94 11.51
C LYS A 66 5.33 13.44 11.46
N ASN A 67 4.39 12.59 11.00
CA ASN A 67 4.59 11.13 10.94
C ASN A 67 4.07 10.56 9.61
N LYS A 68 4.40 9.28 9.32
CA LYS A 68 4.04 8.60 8.06
C LYS A 68 2.54 8.43 7.81
N PHE A 69 1.69 8.44 8.85
CA PHE A 69 0.26 8.16 8.71
C PHE A 69 -0.55 9.35 8.20
N GLY A 70 -0.12 10.58 8.50
CA GLY A 70 -0.75 11.77 7.95
C GLY A 70 -0.68 11.83 6.41
N PRO A 71 0.51 11.74 5.80
CA PRO A 71 0.67 11.66 4.36
C PRO A 71 -0.06 10.46 3.75
N LEU A 72 -0.05 9.30 4.43
CA LEU A 72 -0.75 8.10 3.98
C LEU A 72 -2.26 8.34 3.90
N ASN A 73 -2.87 8.91 4.94
CA ASN A 73 -4.27 9.29 4.97
C ASN A 73 -4.62 10.31 3.88
N PHE A 74 -3.73 11.27 3.63
CA PHE A 74 -3.91 12.23 2.55
C PHE A 74 -3.94 11.51 1.19
N GLY A 75 -3.01 10.59 0.94
CA GLY A 75 -3.00 9.77 -0.28
C GLY A 75 -4.25 8.91 -0.43
N ILE A 76 -4.73 8.27 0.64
CA ILE A 76 -5.98 7.50 0.66
C ILE A 76 -7.17 8.39 0.26
N LYS A 77 -7.27 9.61 0.79
CA LYS A 77 -8.33 10.56 0.42
C LYS A 77 -8.24 11.01 -1.05
N LYS A 78 -7.04 11.05 -1.64
CA LYS A 78 -6.83 11.36 -3.06
C LYS A 78 -7.10 10.18 -4.01
N ALA A 79 -7.26 8.97 -3.48
CA ALA A 79 -7.56 7.78 -4.25
C ALA A 79 -8.92 7.90 -4.96
N THR A 80 -8.97 7.50 -6.22
CA THR A 80 -10.20 7.50 -7.04
C THR A 80 -10.68 6.09 -7.38
N GLY A 81 -9.87 5.07 -7.10
CA GLY A 81 -10.23 3.66 -7.31
C GLY A 81 -11.22 3.15 -6.28
N ASN A 82 -11.94 2.08 -6.66
CA ASN A 82 -12.88 1.38 -5.76
C ASN A 82 -12.16 0.58 -4.67
N ILE A 83 -10.91 0.20 -4.94
CA ILE A 83 -10.02 -0.56 -4.06
C ILE A 83 -8.78 0.29 -3.81
N VAL A 84 -8.34 0.32 -2.56
CA VAL A 84 -7.11 1.01 -2.14
C VAL A 84 -6.16 0.01 -1.52
N GLY A 85 -4.92 0.03 -1.96
CA GLY A 85 -3.79 -0.71 -1.37
C GLY A 85 -2.64 0.24 -1.04
N ILE A 86 -1.69 -0.26 -0.26
CA ILE A 86 -0.47 0.46 0.12
C ILE A 86 0.73 -0.31 -0.42
N LEU A 87 1.69 0.42 -0.98
CA LEU A 87 2.98 -0.12 -1.37
C LEU A 87 4.05 0.83 -0.81
N HIS A 88 4.91 0.35 0.07
CA HIS A 88 5.99 1.17 0.60
C HIS A 88 7.03 1.49 -0.47
N ALA A 89 7.75 2.59 -0.31
CA ALA A 89 8.71 3.07 -1.31
C ALA A 89 9.90 2.11 -1.52
N ASP A 90 10.16 1.24 -0.57
CA ASP A 90 11.19 0.20 -0.60
C ASP A 90 10.66 -1.21 -0.93
N ASP A 91 9.33 -1.35 -1.09
CA ASP A 91 8.67 -2.58 -1.51
C ASP A 91 8.42 -2.63 -3.02
N PHE A 92 8.18 -3.80 -3.56
CA PHE A 92 7.81 -4.01 -4.96
C PHE A 92 6.93 -5.25 -5.15
N TYR A 93 6.12 -5.24 -6.19
CA TYR A 93 5.33 -6.41 -6.57
C TYR A 93 6.22 -7.51 -7.14
N PRO A 94 6.05 -8.77 -6.71
CA PRO A 94 6.91 -9.88 -7.13
C PRO A 94 6.69 -10.30 -8.59
N ASN A 95 5.54 -9.96 -9.19
CA ASN A 95 5.20 -10.26 -10.57
C ASN A 95 4.13 -9.31 -11.12
N ALA A 96 3.86 -9.38 -12.42
CA ALA A 96 2.95 -8.48 -13.11
C ALA A 96 1.44 -8.75 -12.88
N ASN A 97 1.06 -9.82 -12.17
CA ASN A 97 -0.33 -10.24 -12.03
C ASN A 97 -0.95 -9.94 -10.66
N VAL A 98 -0.22 -9.29 -9.75
CA VAL A 98 -0.72 -9.06 -8.38
C VAL A 98 -2.02 -8.26 -8.40
N LEU A 99 -2.08 -7.13 -9.09
CA LEU A 99 -3.29 -6.30 -9.13
C LEU A 99 -4.45 -6.97 -9.88
N THR A 100 -4.16 -7.78 -10.89
CA THR A 100 -5.17 -8.60 -11.58
C THR A 100 -5.77 -9.62 -10.62
N ASN A 101 -4.94 -10.30 -9.82
CA ASN A 101 -5.39 -11.27 -8.82
C ASN A 101 -6.20 -10.58 -7.70
N VAL A 102 -5.78 -9.40 -7.24
CA VAL A 102 -6.54 -8.60 -6.27
C VAL A 102 -7.92 -8.28 -6.82
N ALA A 103 -8.02 -7.75 -8.05
CA ALA A 103 -9.29 -7.42 -8.68
C ALA A 103 -10.19 -8.66 -8.82
N LYS A 104 -9.63 -9.78 -9.27
CA LYS A 104 -10.35 -11.06 -9.37
C LYS A 104 -10.90 -11.50 -8.01
N SER A 105 -10.08 -11.46 -6.96
CA SER A 105 -10.50 -11.85 -5.61
C SER A 105 -11.65 -11.00 -5.08
N PHE A 106 -11.59 -9.68 -5.21
CA PHE A 106 -12.71 -8.81 -4.83
C PHE A 106 -14.01 -9.11 -5.61
N ASN A 107 -13.90 -9.45 -6.89
CA ASN A 107 -15.06 -9.83 -7.70
C ASN A 107 -15.67 -11.16 -7.25
N THR A 108 -14.83 -12.13 -6.93
CA THR A 108 -15.27 -13.49 -6.60
C THR A 108 -15.83 -13.57 -5.18
N THR A 109 -15.08 -13.03 -4.19
CA THR A 109 -15.42 -13.18 -2.77
C THR A 109 -16.35 -12.09 -2.25
N LYS A 110 -16.53 -10.97 -2.99
CA LYS A 110 -17.30 -9.79 -2.57
C LYS A 110 -16.84 -9.20 -1.23
N CYS A 111 -15.64 -9.53 -0.76
CA CYS A 111 -15.10 -9.07 0.52
C CYS A 111 -14.88 -7.54 0.54
N ASP A 112 -14.82 -6.96 1.73
CA ASP A 112 -14.50 -5.54 1.93
C ASP A 112 -13.00 -5.32 2.13
N VAL A 113 -12.31 -6.35 2.62
CA VAL A 113 -10.88 -6.39 2.89
C VAL A 113 -10.27 -7.67 2.32
N LEU A 114 -9.18 -7.52 1.62
CA LEU A 114 -8.36 -8.61 1.12
C LEU A 114 -6.93 -8.43 1.63
N TYR A 115 -6.27 -9.50 2.00
CA TYR A 115 -4.85 -9.50 2.35
C TYR A 115 -4.15 -10.71 1.75
N GLY A 116 -2.85 -10.62 1.62
CA GLY A 116 -2.03 -11.67 1.02
C GLY A 116 -0.78 -11.97 1.84
N ASN A 117 0.11 -12.73 1.23
CA ASN A 117 1.43 -13.03 1.76
C ASN A 117 2.43 -11.94 1.38
N ILE A 118 3.53 -11.84 2.12
CA ILE A 118 4.69 -11.06 1.70
C ILE A 118 5.96 -11.91 1.69
N LEU A 119 6.88 -11.49 0.85
CA LEU A 119 8.20 -12.10 0.71
C LEU A 119 9.25 -11.08 1.14
N PHE A 120 10.15 -11.47 2.02
CA PHE A 120 11.33 -10.67 2.33
C PHE A 120 12.46 -11.14 1.43
N CYS A 121 13.10 -10.21 0.74
CA CYS A 121 14.22 -10.51 -0.12
C CYS A 121 15.53 -9.93 0.42
N SER A 122 16.66 -10.47 -0.04
CA SER A 122 17.97 -9.91 0.22
C SER A 122 18.10 -8.49 -0.34
N LYS A 123 19.06 -7.70 0.17
CA LYS A 123 19.30 -6.31 -0.22
C LYS A 123 19.50 -6.14 -1.73
N ASN A 124 20.12 -7.12 -2.39
CA ASN A 124 20.30 -7.17 -3.83
C ASN A 124 19.11 -7.81 -4.58
N ARG A 125 18.01 -8.18 -3.88
CA ARG A 125 16.75 -8.76 -4.40
C ARG A 125 16.87 -10.09 -5.14
N LYS A 126 18.03 -10.73 -5.08
CA LYS A 126 18.26 -12.00 -5.79
C LYS A 126 17.77 -13.22 -5.03
N LYS A 127 17.56 -13.12 -3.71
CA LYS A 127 17.21 -14.25 -2.85
C LYS A 127 16.03 -13.89 -1.94
N ILE A 128 15.03 -14.79 -1.87
CA ILE A 128 13.99 -14.73 -0.83
C ILE A 128 14.62 -15.27 0.46
N VAL A 129 14.61 -14.45 1.50
CA VAL A 129 15.20 -14.78 2.81
C VAL A 129 14.14 -15.22 3.83
N ARG A 130 12.89 -14.76 3.65
CA ARG A 130 11.77 -15.10 4.52
C ARG A 130 10.45 -14.98 3.77
N LYS A 131 9.48 -15.83 4.13
CA LYS A 131 8.09 -15.76 3.67
C LYS A 131 7.21 -15.51 4.90
N TRP A 132 6.32 -14.55 4.81
CA TRP A 132 5.23 -14.38 5.77
C TRP A 132 3.95 -14.87 5.10
N ILE A 133 3.54 -16.09 5.46
CA ILE A 133 2.32 -16.70 4.96
C ILE A 133 1.19 -16.32 5.89
N SER A 134 0.22 -15.60 5.36
CA SER A 134 -0.99 -15.21 6.08
C SER A 134 -1.94 -16.40 6.19
N ARG A 135 -2.59 -16.52 7.35
CA ARG A 135 -3.65 -17.51 7.56
C ARG A 135 -5.03 -16.88 7.40
N THR A 136 -6.05 -17.70 7.31
CA THR A 136 -7.45 -17.25 7.33
C THR A 136 -7.72 -16.47 8.61
N PHE A 137 -8.38 -15.32 8.46
CA PHE A 137 -8.78 -14.46 9.57
C PHE A 137 -9.79 -15.15 10.48
N ARG A 138 -9.58 -15.03 11.79
CA ARG A 138 -10.53 -15.40 12.82
C ARG A 138 -10.60 -14.26 13.84
N LYS A 139 -11.80 -13.75 14.15
CA LYS A 139 -11.96 -12.58 15.04
C LYS A 139 -11.26 -12.74 16.40
N ARG A 140 -11.27 -13.94 16.97
CA ARG A 140 -10.58 -14.25 18.24
C ARG A 140 -9.05 -14.04 18.17
N ASP A 141 -8.46 -14.15 17.00
CA ASP A 141 -7.01 -14.06 16.83
C ASP A 141 -6.50 -12.62 17.02
N LEU A 142 -7.36 -11.60 16.86
CA LEU A 142 -7.02 -10.19 17.14
C LEU A 142 -6.66 -10.00 18.62
N ALA A 143 -7.38 -10.64 19.54
CA ALA A 143 -7.08 -10.57 20.98
C ALA A 143 -5.72 -11.19 21.34
N LEU A 144 -5.20 -12.06 20.47
CA LEU A 144 -3.89 -12.71 20.60
C LEU A 144 -2.77 -11.96 19.82
N GLY A 145 -3.04 -10.76 19.35
CA GLY A 145 -2.07 -9.95 18.62
C GLY A 145 -1.80 -10.38 17.17
N TRP A 146 -2.64 -11.28 16.61
CA TRP A 146 -2.48 -11.65 15.20
C TRP A 146 -2.87 -10.50 14.28
N MET A 147 -2.07 -10.33 13.23
CA MET A 147 -2.35 -9.39 12.14
C MET A 147 -1.81 -9.93 10.82
N PRO A 148 -2.46 -9.61 9.69
CA PRO A 148 -1.84 -9.83 8.38
C PRO A 148 -0.73 -8.79 8.13
N PRO A 149 0.20 -9.03 7.19
CA PRO A 149 1.17 -8.03 6.79
C PRO A 149 0.44 -6.81 6.24
N HIS A 150 0.59 -5.63 6.87
CA HIS A 150 -0.24 -4.46 6.55
C HIS A 150 -0.03 -3.95 5.12
N THR A 151 1.15 -4.14 4.53
CA THR A 151 1.46 -3.78 3.13
C THR A 151 0.82 -4.70 2.11
N SER A 152 0.27 -5.84 2.53
CA SER A 152 -0.48 -6.76 1.67
C SER A 152 -1.99 -6.54 1.70
N ILE A 153 -2.47 -5.55 2.47
CA ILE A 153 -3.89 -5.28 2.67
C ILE A 153 -4.42 -4.39 1.54
N TYR A 154 -5.54 -4.82 0.95
CA TYR A 154 -6.36 -4.06 0.02
C TYR A 154 -7.77 -3.91 0.60
N VAL A 155 -8.34 -2.72 0.50
CA VAL A 155 -9.63 -2.39 1.15
C VAL A 155 -10.54 -1.70 0.15
N LYS A 156 -11.84 -1.98 0.17
CA LYS A 156 -12.81 -1.15 -0.56
C LYS A 156 -12.65 0.30 -0.11
N ARG A 157 -12.62 1.22 -1.07
CA ARG A 157 -12.40 2.65 -0.78
C ARG A 157 -13.41 3.20 0.23
N VAL A 158 -14.67 2.79 0.14
CA VAL A 158 -15.74 3.23 1.07
C VAL A 158 -15.45 2.82 2.51
N GLU A 159 -14.74 1.71 2.73
CA GLU A 159 -14.40 1.24 4.07
C GLU A 159 -13.11 1.86 4.61
N ILE A 160 -12.08 2.02 3.78
CA ILE A 160 -10.82 2.63 4.23
C ILE A 160 -10.99 4.13 4.56
N ILE A 161 -11.88 4.83 3.88
CA ILE A 161 -12.17 6.24 4.19
C ILE A 161 -12.83 6.40 5.56
N LYS A 162 -13.64 5.44 5.99
CA LYS A 162 -14.24 5.43 7.34
C LYS A 162 -13.22 5.06 8.43
N ASN A 163 -12.14 4.36 8.05
CA ASN A 163 -11.14 3.80 8.97
C ASN A 163 -9.74 4.25 8.56
N LEU A 164 -9.46 5.54 8.67
CA LEU A 164 -8.13 6.08 8.38
C LEU A 164 -7.13 5.73 9.48
N TYR A 165 -5.83 5.75 9.15
CA TYR A 165 -4.77 5.51 10.13
C TYR A 165 -4.79 6.56 11.23
N SER A 166 -4.69 6.12 12.48
CA SER A 166 -4.59 7.04 13.62
C SER A 166 -3.21 7.71 13.65
N ILE A 167 -3.19 9.03 13.62
CA ILE A 167 -1.96 9.82 13.76
C ILE A 167 -1.46 9.89 15.21
N LYS A 168 -2.28 9.47 16.18
CA LYS A 168 -1.93 9.44 17.61
C LYS A 168 -0.93 8.33 17.95
N TYR A 169 -0.81 7.31 17.10
CA TYR A 169 0.08 6.16 17.30
C TYR A 169 1.18 6.13 16.23
N PRO A 170 2.28 6.89 16.39
CA PRO A 170 3.29 7.05 15.33
C PRO A 170 4.03 5.76 14.98
N ILE A 171 4.09 4.79 15.89
CA ILE A 171 4.75 3.49 15.69
C ILE A 171 3.73 2.41 15.35
N SER A 172 2.68 2.25 16.16
CA SER A 172 1.70 1.15 16.07
C SER A 172 0.40 1.53 15.35
N GLY A 173 0.39 2.61 14.59
CA GLY A 173 -0.81 3.05 13.86
C GLY A 173 -1.28 2.08 12.78
N ASP A 174 -0.39 1.26 12.23
CA ASP A 174 -0.69 0.15 11.34
C ASP A 174 -1.45 -0.97 12.06
N TYR A 175 -1.01 -1.36 13.26
CA TYR A 175 -1.73 -2.33 14.09
C TYR A 175 -3.11 -1.80 14.50
N LYS A 176 -3.18 -0.53 14.97
CA LYS A 176 -4.46 0.12 15.31
C LYS A 176 -5.43 0.13 14.11
N PHE A 177 -4.93 0.47 12.91
CA PHE A 177 -5.71 0.44 11.68
C PHE A 177 -6.29 -0.96 11.39
N ILE A 178 -5.47 -2.01 11.55
CA ILE A 178 -5.91 -3.40 11.37
C ILE A 178 -6.99 -3.76 12.38
N LEU A 179 -6.80 -3.42 13.66
CA LEU A 179 -7.81 -3.65 14.69
C LEU A 179 -9.15 -2.99 14.32
N ASP A 180 -9.14 -1.71 13.93
CA ASP A 180 -10.35 -0.98 13.56
C ASP A 180 -11.05 -1.55 12.32
N LEU A 181 -10.24 -2.04 11.37
CA LEU A 181 -10.74 -2.59 10.12
C LEU A 181 -11.37 -3.98 10.28
N PHE A 182 -10.81 -4.83 11.15
CA PHE A 182 -11.22 -6.22 11.34
C PHE A 182 -12.12 -6.47 12.55
N HIS A 183 -12.29 -5.49 13.44
CA HIS A 183 -13.13 -5.64 14.64
C HIS A 183 -14.64 -5.59 14.33
N LYS A 184 -15.02 -5.11 13.16
CA LYS A 184 -16.44 -4.94 12.71
C LYS A 184 -17.21 -6.24 12.52
#